data_b301cf70b8238873de9a08825876b593
#
_entry.id   b301cf70b8238873de9a08825876b593
#
_cell.length_a   1.000
_cell.length_b   1.000
_cell.length_c   1.000
_cell.angle_alpha   90.00
_cell.angle_beta   90.00
_cell.angle_gamma   90.00
#
_symmetry.space_group_name_H-M   'P 1'
#
loop_
_entity.id
_entity.type
_entity.pdbx_description
1 polymer ?
#
loop_
_entity_poly.entity_id
_entity_poly.type
_entity_poly.pdbx_seq_one_letter_code
_entity_poly.pdbx_strand_id
1 'polypeptide(L)'
;MTNKFAPAMISPVEFNSNLLKCWRRLQAGRKISVHRSIIQITDDDVKSAIFLSQLMYWLRVGTEIISRDGWIFKSIQETEMETGLTVSEQRSCKDHLKKLGYIETGHFGQGKKLAFRVHLDAISRAICDLFDLEDITQLT
;
A
#
# COMPACT_ATOMS: atom_id res chain seq x y z
N MET A 1 16.78 37.00 1.51
CA MET A 1 16.12 35.88 0.87
C MET A 1 15.00 35.36 1.77
N THR A 2 13.79 35.46 1.32
CA THR A 2 12.65 35.03 2.13
C THR A 2 12.49 33.52 2.03
N ASN A 3 12.54 32.84 3.14
CA ASN A 3 12.24 31.42 3.19
C ASN A 3 10.73 31.26 3.08
N LYS A 4 10.26 30.72 1.96
CA LYS A 4 8.81 30.53 1.75
C LYS A 4 8.15 29.56 2.73
N PHE A 5 8.95 28.77 3.46
CA PHE A 5 8.45 27.84 4.47
C PHE A 5 8.45 28.43 5.88
N ALA A 6 9.03 29.60 6.06
CA ALA A 6 9.01 30.26 7.36
C ALA A 6 7.70 31.03 7.50
N PRO A 7 6.83 30.66 8.45
CA PRO A 7 5.59 31.39 8.69
C PRO A 7 5.93 32.70 9.40
N ALA A 8 6.30 33.71 8.62
CA ALA A 8 6.64 35.02 9.17
C ALA A 8 5.47 35.52 10.01
N MET A 9 5.75 35.91 11.25
CA MET A 9 4.81 36.63 12.12
C MET A 9 3.63 35.82 12.67
N ILE A 10 3.70 34.47 12.62
CA ILE A 10 2.72 33.63 13.30
C ILE A 10 3.23 33.29 14.71
N SER A 11 2.39 33.48 15.73
CA SER A 11 2.74 33.09 17.09
C SER A 11 2.82 31.55 17.20
N PRO A 12 3.60 30.99 18.16
CA PRO A 12 3.60 29.55 18.38
C PRO A 12 2.23 28.95 18.64
N VAL A 13 1.33 29.70 19.30
CA VAL A 13 -0.03 29.24 19.57
C VAL A 13 -0.83 29.12 18.26
N GLU A 14 -0.75 30.13 17.39
CA GLU A 14 -1.40 30.12 16.09
C GLU A 14 -0.85 29.01 15.21
N PHE A 15 0.45 28.81 15.20
CA PHE A 15 1.08 27.75 14.42
C PHE A 15 0.58 26.37 14.87
N ASN A 16 0.52 26.11 16.17
CA ASN A 16 0.03 24.86 16.71
C ASN A 16 -1.46 24.65 16.40
N SER A 17 -2.26 25.70 16.48
CA SER A 17 -3.67 25.65 16.14
C SER A 17 -3.89 25.32 14.66
N ASN A 18 -3.11 25.94 13.78
CA ASN A 18 -3.18 25.70 12.34
C ASN A 18 -2.72 24.28 12.00
N LEU A 19 -1.64 23.81 12.65
CA LEU A 19 -1.15 22.46 12.48
C LEU A 19 -2.21 21.43 12.89
N LEU A 20 -2.89 21.66 14.00
CA LEU A 20 -3.95 20.77 14.48
C LEU A 20 -5.12 20.71 13.48
N LYS A 21 -5.51 21.86 12.90
CA LYS A 21 -6.55 21.91 11.88
C LYS A 21 -6.15 21.11 10.64
N CYS A 22 -4.91 21.26 10.17
CA CYS A 22 -4.38 20.48 9.06
C CYS A 22 -4.39 18.99 9.37
N TRP A 23 -3.95 18.61 10.57
CA TRP A 23 -3.93 17.23 11.02
C TRP A 23 -5.31 16.60 11.01
N ARG A 24 -6.31 17.33 11.55
CA ARG A 24 -7.70 16.87 11.55
C ARG A 24 -8.23 16.66 10.14
N ARG A 25 -7.88 17.54 9.21
CA ARG A 25 -8.28 17.42 7.82
C ARG A 25 -7.65 16.20 7.16
N LEU A 26 -6.38 15.94 7.43
CA LEU A 26 -5.69 14.74 6.97
C LEU A 26 -6.32 13.47 7.53
N GLN A 27 -6.72 13.48 8.81
CA GLN A 27 -7.37 12.34 9.44
C GLN A 27 -8.73 12.01 8.82
N ALA A 28 -9.42 13.01 8.30
CA ALA A 28 -10.70 12.81 7.62
C ALA A 28 -10.54 12.23 6.20
N GLY A 29 -9.33 12.31 5.62
CA GLY A 29 -9.04 11.80 4.30
C GLY A 29 -8.66 10.33 4.31
N ARG A 30 -8.51 9.79 3.10
CA ARG A 30 -8.01 8.42 2.93
C ARG A 30 -6.54 8.35 3.28
N LYS A 31 -6.15 7.28 3.94
CA LYS A 31 -4.75 7.01 4.26
C LYS A 31 -4.32 5.65 3.77
N ILE A 32 -3.03 5.56 3.51
CA ILE A 32 -2.37 4.31 3.21
C ILE A 32 -1.56 3.93 4.44
N SER A 33 -1.72 2.70 4.90
CA SER A 33 -0.90 2.17 5.98
C SER A 33 0.11 1.19 5.42
N VAL A 34 1.38 1.41 5.75
CA VAL A 34 2.47 0.53 5.33
C VAL A 34 3.24 0.10 6.56
N HIS A 35 3.28 -1.19 6.82
CA HIS A 35 4.04 -1.74 7.93
C HIS A 35 5.51 -1.85 7.56
N ARG A 36 6.38 -1.56 8.53
CA ARG A 36 7.83 -1.68 8.36
C ARG A 36 8.22 -3.08 7.86
N SER A 37 7.58 -4.12 8.38
CA SER A 37 7.84 -5.50 7.97
C SER A 37 7.55 -5.73 6.48
N ILE A 38 6.51 -5.09 5.95
CA ILE A 38 6.19 -5.19 4.52
C ILE A 38 7.27 -4.52 3.67
N ILE A 39 7.82 -3.40 4.14
CA ILE A 39 8.96 -2.76 3.46
C ILE A 39 10.16 -3.71 3.44
N GLN A 40 10.44 -4.35 4.57
CA GLN A 40 11.59 -5.27 4.69
C GLN A 40 11.45 -6.50 3.79
N ILE A 41 10.27 -7.11 3.71
CA ILE A 41 10.08 -8.31 2.87
C ILE A 41 10.00 -7.96 1.37
N THR A 42 9.92 -6.70 1.01
CA THR A 42 9.95 -6.22 -0.38
C THR A 42 11.29 -5.59 -0.73
N ASP A 43 12.38 -6.09 -0.15
CA ASP A 43 13.76 -5.63 -0.42
C ASP A 43 13.97 -4.16 -0.09
N ASP A 44 13.32 -3.65 0.95
CA ASP A 44 13.34 -2.25 1.36
C ASP A 44 12.84 -1.29 0.27
N ASP A 45 12.04 -1.79 -0.66
CA ASP A 45 11.41 -0.98 -1.70
C ASP A 45 10.07 -0.44 -1.20
N VAL A 46 10.06 0.84 -0.81
CA VAL A 46 8.88 1.49 -0.24
C VAL A 46 7.71 1.49 -1.22
N LYS A 47 7.95 1.71 -2.51
CA LYS A 47 6.87 1.74 -3.51
C LYS A 47 6.21 0.37 -3.66
N SER A 48 7.00 -0.69 -3.73
CA SER A 48 6.45 -2.05 -3.75
C SER A 48 5.69 -2.37 -2.46
N ALA A 49 6.18 -1.90 -1.33
CA ALA A 49 5.50 -2.07 -0.04
C ALA A 49 4.16 -1.35 -0.02
N ILE A 50 4.08 -0.14 -0.56
CA ILE A 50 2.83 0.62 -0.69
C ILE A 50 1.84 -0.18 -1.56
N PHE A 51 2.29 -0.64 -2.71
CA PHE A 51 1.44 -1.39 -3.63
C PHE A 51 0.91 -2.68 -2.98
N LEU A 52 1.79 -3.46 -2.37
CA LEU A 52 1.41 -4.70 -1.69
C LEU A 52 0.46 -4.43 -0.51
N SER A 53 0.74 -3.42 0.29
CA SER A 53 -0.10 -3.05 1.42
C SER A 53 -1.50 -2.67 0.96
N GLN A 54 -1.61 -1.97 -0.15
CA GLN A 54 -2.90 -1.58 -0.72
C GLN A 54 -3.66 -2.80 -1.25
N LEU A 55 -2.98 -3.73 -1.89
CA LEU A 55 -3.59 -4.98 -2.32
C LEU A 55 -4.14 -5.78 -1.13
N MET A 56 -3.38 -5.86 -0.05
CA MET A 56 -3.81 -6.54 1.17
C MET A 56 -5.02 -5.85 1.81
N TYR A 57 -5.04 -4.52 1.76
CA TYR A 57 -6.20 -3.74 2.23
C TYR A 57 -7.45 -4.06 1.40
N TRP A 58 -7.35 -4.05 0.07
CA TRP A 58 -8.48 -4.38 -0.80
C TRP A 58 -8.96 -5.82 -0.58
N LEU A 59 -8.03 -6.73 -0.38
CA LEU A 59 -8.37 -8.12 -0.09
C LEU A 59 -9.19 -8.25 1.20
N ARG A 60 -8.84 -7.45 2.21
CA ARG A 60 -9.51 -7.49 3.52
C ARG A 60 -10.91 -6.86 3.47
N VAL A 61 -11.08 -5.76 2.76
CA VAL A 61 -12.34 -5.00 2.77
C VAL A 61 -13.27 -5.34 1.60
N GLY A 62 -12.78 -6.03 0.58
CA GLY A 62 -13.58 -6.38 -0.59
C GLY A 62 -14.59 -7.47 -0.26
N THR A 63 -15.87 -7.22 -0.58
CA THR A 63 -16.96 -8.13 -0.24
C THR A 63 -17.09 -9.31 -1.22
N GLU A 64 -16.61 -9.14 -2.45
CA GLU A 64 -16.78 -10.13 -3.51
C GLU A 64 -15.49 -10.91 -3.85
N ILE A 65 -14.39 -10.61 -3.17
CA ILE A 65 -13.07 -11.14 -3.54
C ILE A 65 -12.99 -12.65 -3.30
N ILE A 66 -13.61 -13.14 -2.22
CA ILE A 66 -13.62 -14.57 -1.90
C ILE A 66 -14.35 -15.34 -3.01
N SER A 67 -15.49 -14.83 -3.51
CA SER A 67 -16.25 -15.48 -4.59
C SER A 67 -15.51 -15.42 -5.93
N ARG A 68 -14.51 -14.55 -6.07
CA ARG A 68 -13.65 -14.42 -7.25
C ARG A 68 -12.31 -15.13 -7.08
N ASP A 69 -12.22 -16.07 -6.17
CA ASP A 69 -11.01 -16.84 -5.89
C ASP A 69 -9.82 -15.96 -5.52
N GLY A 70 -10.09 -14.87 -4.80
CA GLY A 70 -9.07 -13.94 -4.32
C GLY A 70 -8.61 -12.89 -5.33
N TRP A 71 -9.20 -12.85 -6.53
CA TRP A 71 -8.82 -11.87 -7.54
C TRP A 71 -9.37 -10.48 -7.22
N ILE A 72 -8.49 -9.49 -7.25
CA ILE A 72 -8.79 -8.08 -7.00
C ILE A 72 -8.76 -7.35 -8.33
N PHE A 73 -9.89 -6.77 -8.73
CA PHE A 73 -9.99 -6.00 -9.98
C PHE A 73 -9.77 -4.53 -9.68
N LYS A 74 -8.67 -3.98 -10.16
CA LYS A 74 -8.36 -2.55 -10.03
C LYS A 74 -7.69 -2.05 -11.30
N SER A 75 -8.19 -0.93 -11.82
CA SER A 75 -7.58 -0.28 -12.96
C SER A 75 -6.30 0.45 -12.56
N ILE A 76 -5.50 0.80 -13.55
CA ILE A 76 -4.30 1.63 -13.34
C ILE A 76 -4.69 2.98 -12.73
N GLN A 77 -5.78 3.57 -13.22
CA GLN A 77 -6.26 4.86 -12.73
C GLN A 77 -6.70 4.79 -11.27
N GLU A 78 -7.46 3.74 -10.90
CA GLU A 78 -7.88 3.54 -9.52
C GLU A 78 -6.68 3.35 -8.59
N THR A 79 -5.70 2.58 -9.03
CA THR A 79 -4.48 2.33 -8.26
C THR A 79 -3.68 3.62 -8.08
N GLU A 80 -3.55 4.43 -9.13
CA GLU A 80 -2.87 5.72 -9.04
C GLU A 80 -3.58 6.66 -8.07
N MET A 81 -4.90 6.74 -8.15
CA MET A 81 -5.70 7.56 -7.25
C MET A 81 -5.54 7.17 -5.78
N GLU A 82 -5.46 5.87 -5.52
CA GLU A 82 -5.40 5.37 -4.14
C GLU A 82 -3.99 5.31 -3.57
N THR A 83 -2.97 5.09 -4.40
CA THR A 83 -1.59 4.93 -3.94
C THR A 83 -0.67 6.09 -4.29
N GLY A 84 -1.03 6.89 -5.28
CA GLY A 84 -0.14 7.91 -5.82
C GLY A 84 0.95 7.38 -6.74
N LEU A 85 0.97 6.07 -7.01
CA LEU A 85 1.98 5.47 -7.88
C LEU A 85 1.62 5.71 -9.34
N THR A 86 2.57 6.21 -10.13
CA THR A 86 2.40 6.42 -11.57
C THR A 86 2.29 5.09 -12.30
N VAL A 87 1.87 5.12 -13.56
CA VAL A 87 1.79 3.91 -14.41
C VAL A 87 3.13 3.17 -14.45
N SER A 88 4.22 3.91 -14.60
CA SER A 88 5.56 3.35 -14.64
C SER A 88 5.96 2.72 -13.31
N GLU A 89 5.67 3.40 -12.21
CA GLU A 89 5.95 2.89 -10.88
C GLU A 89 5.12 1.65 -10.56
N GLN A 90 3.85 1.63 -10.94
CA GLN A 90 2.99 0.46 -10.79
C GLN A 90 3.54 -0.76 -11.55
N ARG A 91 4.04 -0.53 -12.76
CA ARG A 91 4.63 -1.60 -13.58
C ARG A 91 5.86 -2.19 -12.89
N SER A 92 6.75 -1.35 -12.40
CA SER A 92 7.94 -1.78 -11.66
C SER A 92 7.59 -2.54 -10.40
N CYS A 93 6.61 -2.05 -9.65
CA CYS A 93 6.14 -2.72 -8.42
C CYS A 93 5.55 -4.09 -8.73
N LYS A 94 4.71 -4.20 -9.76
CA LYS A 94 4.13 -5.48 -10.17
C LYS A 94 5.21 -6.50 -10.51
N ASP A 95 6.19 -6.11 -11.31
CA ASP A 95 7.28 -6.99 -11.71
C ASP A 95 8.09 -7.46 -10.49
N HIS A 96 8.39 -6.55 -9.59
CA HIS A 96 9.12 -6.84 -8.37
C HIS A 96 8.36 -7.80 -7.45
N LEU A 97 7.08 -7.52 -7.20
CA LEU A 97 6.25 -8.35 -6.34
C LEU A 97 6.00 -9.74 -6.93
N LYS A 98 5.87 -9.83 -8.25
CA LYS A 98 5.75 -11.12 -8.95
C LYS A 98 7.03 -11.94 -8.81
N LYS A 99 8.20 -11.30 -8.97
CA LYS A 99 9.50 -11.95 -8.78
C LYS A 99 9.66 -12.53 -7.37
N LEU A 100 9.20 -11.79 -6.37
CA LEU A 100 9.23 -12.24 -4.98
C LEU A 100 8.21 -13.35 -4.68
N GLY A 101 7.27 -13.58 -5.60
CA GLY A 101 6.24 -14.59 -5.42
C GLY A 101 5.06 -14.15 -4.56
N TYR A 102 4.91 -12.86 -4.29
CA TYR A 102 3.85 -12.34 -3.42
C TYR A 102 2.54 -12.10 -4.12
N ILE A 103 2.56 -11.92 -5.44
CA ILE A 103 1.34 -11.70 -6.23
C ILE A 103 1.42 -12.41 -7.57
N GLU A 104 0.25 -12.60 -8.15
CA GLU A 104 0.13 -12.89 -9.57
C GLU A 104 -0.81 -11.88 -10.20
N THR A 105 -0.72 -11.70 -11.51
CA THR A 105 -1.53 -10.76 -12.27
C THR A 105 -2.27 -11.51 -13.37
N GLY A 106 -3.41 -10.98 -13.77
CA GLY A 106 -4.19 -11.55 -14.85
C GLY A 106 -5.07 -10.50 -15.51
N HIS A 107 -5.66 -10.87 -16.63
CA HIS A 107 -6.62 -10.04 -17.35
C HIS A 107 -7.83 -10.90 -17.66
N PHE A 108 -9.01 -10.46 -17.26
CA PHE A 108 -10.23 -11.27 -17.35
C PHE A 108 -11.37 -10.51 -18.01
N GLY A 109 -12.23 -11.30 -18.66
CA GLY A 109 -13.48 -10.82 -19.22
C GLY A 109 -13.35 -10.00 -20.48
N GLN A 110 -14.47 -9.46 -20.94
CA GLN A 110 -14.51 -8.52 -22.04
C GLN A 110 -13.83 -7.21 -21.58
N GLY A 111 -12.95 -6.68 -22.43
CA GLY A 111 -12.15 -5.51 -22.07
C GLY A 111 -10.91 -5.84 -21.25
N LYS A 112 -10.65 -7.11 -20.97
CA LYS A 112 -9.44 -7.59 -20.31
C LYS A 112 -9.09 -6.77 -19.06
N LYS A 113 -9.98 -6.79 -18.09
CA LYS A 113 -9.78 -6.06 -16.83
C LYS A 113 -8.57 -6.60 -16.08
N LEU A 114 -7.71 -5.69 -15.67
CA LEU A 114 -6.53 -6.02 -14.87
C LEU A 114 -6.94 -6.51 -13.49
N ALA A 115 -6.34 -7.62 -13.07
CA ALA A 115 -6.61 -8.22 -11.77
C ALA A 115 -5.32 -8.66 -11.10
N PHE A 116 -5.37 -8.70 -9.77
CA PHE A 116 -4.24 -9.12 -8.92
C PHE A 116 -4.74 -10.18 -7.94
N ARG A 117 -3.90 -11.17 -7.67
CA ARG A 117 -4.16 -12.13 -6.60
C ARG A 117 -2.94 -12.18 -5.67
N VAL A 118 -3.20 -12.05 -4.37
CA VAL A 118 -2.16 -12.00 -3.35
C VAL A 118 -1.90 -13.41 -2.82
N HIS A 119 -0.63 -13.77 -2.76
CA HIS A 119 -0.19 -15.05 -2.22
C HIS A 119 0.14 -14.90 -0.74
N LEU A 120 -0.87 -15.02 0.10
CA LEU A 120 -0.74 -14.82 1.55
C LEU A 120 0.26 -15.80 2.19
N ASP A 121 0.33 -17.02 1.68
CA ASP A 121 1.28 -18.03 2.19
C ASP A 121 2.73 -17.58 2.00
N ALA A 122 3.05 -17.03 0.84
CA ALA A 122 4.40 -16.55 0.56
C ALA A 122 4.75 -15.34 1.44
N ILE A 123 3.81 -14.42 1.61
CA ILE A 123 3.99 -13.25 2.45
C ILE A 123 4.15 -13.66 3.91
N SER A 124 3.31 -14.56 4.40
CA SER A 124 3.37 -15.07 5.77
C SER A 124 4.72 -15.74 6.04
N ARG A 125 5.20 -16.55 5.09
CA ARG A 125 6.50 -17.19 5.21
C ARG A 125 7.63 -16.17 5.26
N ALA A 126 7.59 -15.14 4.43
CA ALA A 126 8.60 -14.09 4.43
C ALA A 126 8.61 -13.34 5.77
N ILE A 127 7.44 -13.07 6.34
CA ILE A 127 7.33 -12.40 7.64
C ILE A 127 7.87 -13.30 8.75
N CYS A 128 7.55 -14.60 8.73
CA CYS A 128 8.06 -15.55 9.71
C CYS A 128 9.60 -15.65 9.63
N ASP A 129 10.16 -15.69 8.44
CA ASP A 129 11.60 -15.69 8.24
C ASP A 129 12.26 -14.43 8.78
N LEU A 130 11.61 -13.29 8.58
CA LEU A 130 12.10 -12.00 9.06
C LEU A 130 12.21 -11.96 10.59
N PHE A 131 11.25 -12.57 11.30
CA PHE A 131 11.21 -12.60 12.76
C PHE A 131 11.77 -13.90 13.35
N ASP A 132 12.32 -14.79 12.51
CA ASP A 132 12.85 -16.09 12.94
C ASP A 132 11.79 -16.91 13.68
N LEU A 133 10.58 -16.94 13.12
CA LEU A 133 9.43 -17.65 13.67
C LEU A 133 9.13 -18.92 12.86
N GLU A 134 8.55 -19.93 13.51
CA GLU A 134 8.20 -21.19 12.83
C GLU A 134 6.94 -21.03 11.98
N ASP A 135 5.96 -20.27 12.43
CA ASP A 135 4.75 -19.99 11.67
C ASP A 135 4.11 -18.65 12.09
N ILE A 136 3.10 -18.24 11.29
CA ILE A 136 2.43 -16.95 11.45
C ILE A 136 1.67 -16.81 12.78
N THR A 137 1.27 -17.93 13.39
CA THR A 137 0.55 -17.89 14.67
C THR A 137 1.38 -17.33 15.80
N GLN A 138 2.70 -17.31 15.67
CA GLN A 138 3.60 -16.75 16.65
C GLN A 138 3.71 -15.23 16.58
N LEU A 139 3.03 -14.60 15.62
CA LEU A 139 3.06 -13.14 15.43
C LEU A 139 2.05 -12.38 16.28
N THR A 140 1.21 -13.05 17.02
CA THR A 140 0.21 -12.41 17.90
C THR A 140 0.79 -11.81 19.15
#